data_246282f409e46877cb4286ed84d761f6
#
_entry.id   246282f409e46877cb4286ed84d761f6
#
_cell.length_a   1.000
_cell.length_b   1.000
_cell.length_c   1.000
_cell.angle_alpha   90.00
_cell.angle_beta   90.00
_cell.angle_gamma   90.00
#
_symmetry.space_group_name_H-M   'P 1'
#
loop_
_entity.id
_entity.type
_entity.pdbx_description
1 polymer ?
#
loop_
_entity_poly.entity_id
_entity_poly.type
_entity_poly.pdbx_seq_one_letter_code
_entity_poly.pdbx_strand_id
1 'polypeptide(L)'
;MATIEECRGALDKLSDNLAGSNGDVRGAAALDRSLSCHITDLDQTFTGRLDGGRILVDAASPHPGPPRAKAEIRLSMSGDDLLAMVAGELRFAKAWASGRVGLEAGFRDLLRLRTML
;
A
#
# COMPACT_ATOMS: atom_id res chain seq x y z
N MET A 1 0.15 -2.21 -19.36
CA MET A 1 -0.20 -3.06 -18.21
C MET A 1 1.03 -3.30 -17.35
N ALA A 2 0.95 -3.06 -16.07
CA ALA A 2 2.09 -3.23 -15.18
C ALA A 2 2.44 -4.72 -14.98
N THR A 3 3.73 -5.00 -14.80
CA THR A 3 4.19 -6.36 -14.46
C THR A 3 4.31 -6.49 -12.93
N ILE A 4 4.42 -7.72 -12.45
CA ILE A 4 4.64 -7.99 -11.03
C ILE A 4 5.96 -7.36 -10.54
N GLU A 5 6.99 -7.41 -11.36
CA GLU A 5 8.28 -6.82 -11.02
C GLU A 5 8.19 -5.29 -10.91
N GLU A 6 7.45 -4.66 -11.80
CA GLU A 6 7.19 -3.23 -11.72
C GLU A 6 6.39 -2.88 -10.46
N CYS A 7 5.41 -3.69 -10.09
CA CYS A 7 4.64 -3.50 -8.86
C CYS A 7 5.52 -3.63 -7.61
N ARG A 8 6.42 -4.61 -7.57
CA ARG A 8 7.37 -4.77 -6.46
C ARG A 8 8.27 -3.54 -6.33
N GLY A 9 8.82 -3.07 -7.44
CA GLY A 9 9.62 -1.86 -7.48
C GLY A 9 8.84 -0.62 -7.05
N ALA A 10 7.56 -0.55 -7.45
CA ALA A 10 6.69 0.55 -7.04
C ALA A 10 6.42 0.54 -5.53
N LEU A 11 6.23 -0.63 -4.92
CA LEU A 11 6.05 -0.73 -3.47
C LEU A 11 7.31 -0.30 -2.72
N ASP A 12 8.49 -0.69 -3.20
CA ASP A 12 9.76 -0.25 -2.63
C ASP A 12 9.89 1.28 -2.71
N LYS A 13 9.54 1.86 -3.84
CA LYS A 13 9.57 3.31 -4.04
C LYS A 13 8.54 4.03 -3.18
N LEU A 14 7.36 3.43 -3.01
CA LEU A 14 6.35 3.96 -2.10
C LEU A 14 6.86 3.98 -0.66
N SER A 15 7.57 2.94 -0.25
CA SER A 15 8.21 2.87 1.07
C SER A 15 9.22 4.00 1.24
N ASP A 16 10.07 4.24 0.24
CA ASP A 16 11.04 5.33 0.27
C ASP A 16 10.34 6.70 0.35
N ASN A 17 9.27 6.89 -0.40
CA ASN A 17 8.50 8.13 -0.37
C ASN A 17 7.89 8.37 1.02
N LEU A 18 7.36 7.33 1.67
CA LEU A 18 6.84 7.43 3.03
C LEU A 18 7.94 7.77 4.03
N ALA A 19 9.08 7.10 3.92
CA ALA A 19 10.21 7.33 4.82
C ALA A 19 10.81 8.73 4.66
N GLY A 20 10.76 9.29 3.44
CA GLY A 20 11.25 10.62 3.14
C GLY A 20 10.27 11.75 3.43
N SER A 21 9.04 11.44 3.77
CA SER A 21 8.04 12.46 4.09
C SER A 21 8.31 13.09 5.46
N ASN A 22 8.10 14.39 5.55
CA ASN A 22 8.33 15.16 6.78
C ASN A 22 7.23 14.88 7.81
N GLY A 23 7.36 15.46 8.96
CA GLY A 23 6.57 15.42 10.18
C GLY A 23 5.13 14.91 10.16
N ASP A 24 4.44 15.01 9.05
CA ASP A 24 3.08 14.49 8.87
C ASP A 24 3.03 12.95 8.93
N VAL A 25 4.18 12.31 8.79
CA VAL A 25 4.30 10.84 8.83
C VAL A 25 4.59 10.32 10.24
N ARG A 26 4.66 11.19 11.24
CA ARG A 26 4.90 10.74 12.63
C ARG A 26 3.82 9.79 13.12
N GLY A 27 2.58 9.98 12.69
CA GLY A 27 1.50 9.07 13.00
C GLY A 27 1.69 7.70 12.34
N ALA A 28 2.18 7.67 11.11
CA ALA A 28 2.50 6.44 10.39
C ALA A 28 3.72 5.74 10.97
N ALA A 29 4.74 6.51 11.38
CA ALA A 29 5.93 5.97 11.99
C ALA A 29 5.63 5.24 13.30
N ALA A 30 4.51 5.56 13.95
CA ALA A 30 4.05 4.89 15.16
C ALA A 30 3.24 3.62 14.86
N LEU A 31 2.87 3.38 13.60
CA LEU A 31 2.09 2.19 13.22
C LEU A 31 3.02 1.01 12.94
N ASP A 32 2.71 -0.11 13.56
CA ASP A 32 3.30 -1.41 13.25
C ASP A 32 2.13 -2.36 12.97
N ARG A 33 1.87 -2.60 11.69
CA ARG A 33 0.71 -3.37 11.23
C ARG A 33 1.07 -4.30 10.10
N SER A 34 0.44 -5.45 10.07
CA SER A 34 0.52 -6.33 8.91
C SER A 34 -0.19 -5.68 7.72
N LEU A 35 0.36 -5.90 6.53
CA LEU A 35 -0.08 -5.23 5.32
C LEU A 35 -0.27 -6.24 4.20
N SER A 36 -1.35 -6.11 3.42
CA SER A 36 -1.51 -6.82 2.17
C SER A 36 -1.86 -5.82 1.06
N CYS A 37 -1.38 -6.10 -0.15
CA CYS A 37 -1.69 -5.31 -1.33
C CYS A 37 -2.06 -6.25 -2.48
N HIS A 38 -3.35 -6.31 -2.79
CA HIS A 38 -3.86 -7.12 -3.89
C HIS A 38 -3.82 -6.31 -5.18
N ILE A 39 -3.07 -6.79 -6.16
CA ILE A 39 -3.01 -6.19 -7.49
C ILE A 39 -4.09 -6.85 -8.34
N THR A 40 -5.20 -6.16 -8.51
CA THR A 40 -6.46 -6.74 -9.00
C THR A 40 -6.39 -7.24 -10.44
N ASP A 41 -5.70 -6.52 -11.31
CA ASP A 41 -5.58 -6.90 -12.72
C ASP A 41 -4.62 -8.05 -12.96
N LEU A 42 -3.66 -8.26 -12.07
CA LEU A 42 -2.72 -9.38 -12.13
C LEU A 42 -3.13 -10.54 -11.22
N ASP A 43 -4.12 -10.32 -10.36
CA ASP A 43 -4.60 -11.27 -9.34
C ASP A 43 -3.43 -11.87 -8.54
N GLN A 44 -2.60 -10.99 -8.01
CA GLN A 44 -1.45 -11.32 -7.17
C GLN A 44 -1.50 -10.45 -5.91
N THR A 45 -1.08 -11.00 -4.80
CA THR A 45 -1.08 -10.28 -3.52
C THR A 45 0.32 -10.22 -2.93
N PHE A 46 0.79 -9.00 -2.68
CA PHE A 46 1.99 -8.76 -1.90
C PHE A 46 1.61 -8.74 -0.42
N THR A 47 2.44 -9.33 0.41
CA THR A 47 2.28 -9.30 1.87
C THR A 47 3.51 -8.68 2.50
N GLY A 48 3.32 -8.06 3.65
CA GLY A 48 4.40 -7.40 4.36
C GLY A 48 3.93 -6.73 5.64
N ARG A 49 4.68 -5.74 6.08
CA ARG A 49 4.37 -4.95 7.26
C ARG A 49 4.62 -3.48 7.00
N LEU A 50 3.83 -2.65 7.65
CA LEU A 50 4.12 -1.23 7.83
C LEU A 50 4.82 -1.10 9.19
N ASP A 51 6.09 -0.72 9.18
CA ASP A 51 6.92 -0.64 10.39
C ASP A 51 7.77 0.62 10.32
N GLY A 52 7.57 1.49 11.30
CA GLY A 52 8.35 2.73 11.41
C GLY A 52 8.25 3.66 10.19
N GLY A 53 7.11 3.66 9.51
CA GLY A 53 6.90 4.45 8.30
C GLY A 53 7.46 3.80 7.03
N ARG A 54 7.93 2.56 7.12
CA ARG A 54 8.42 1.80 5.97
C ARG A 54 7.51 0.62 5.66
N ILE A 55 7.41 0.32 4.37
CA ILE A 55 6.73 -0.89 3.91
C ILE A 55 7.78 -1.96 3.69
N LEU A 56 7.70 -3.03 4.49
CA LEU A 56 8.60 -4.17 4.38
C LEU A 56 7.84 -5.29 3.67
N VAL A 57 8.20 -5.54 2.42
CA VAL A 57 7.53 -6.56 1.58
C VAL A 57 8.20 -7.92 1.81
N ASP A 58 7.39 -8.95 2.10
CA ASP A 58 7.90 -10.30 2.27
C ASP A 58 8.58 -10.80 1.00
N ALA A 59 9.75 -11.40 1.15
CA ALA A 59 10.51 -11.94 0.02
C ALA A 59 9.76 -13.09 -0.68
N ALA A 60 8.92 -13.82 0.06
CA ALA A 60 8.11 -14.91 -0.50
C ALA A 60 6.91 -14.42 -1.29
N SER A 61 6.53 -13.14 -1.15
CA SER A 61 5.42 -12.55 -1.92
C SER A 61 5.92 -12.04 -3.28
N PRO A 62 5.05 -11.86 -4.29
CA PRO A 62 3.60 -12.07 -4.18
C PRO A 62 3.21 -13.54 -4.31
N HIS A 63 1.99 -13.84 -3.90
CA HIS A 63 1.37 -15.14 -4.18
C HIS A 63 0.16 -14.93 -5.09
N PRO A 64 -0.23 -15.94 -5.89
CA PRO A 64 -1.41 -15.84 -6.76
C PRO A 64 -2.69 -15.73 -5.96
N GLY A 65 -3.66 -14.99 -6.52
CA GLY A 65 -4.98 -14.86 -5.96
C GLY A 65 -5.11 -13.76 -4.91
N PRO A 66 -6.28 -13.69 -4.25
CA PRO A 66 -6.55 -12.70 -3.20
C PRO A 66 -5.74 -12.98 -1.93
N PRO A 67 -5.74 -12.05 -0.95
CA PRO A 67 -5.04 -12.25 0.31
C PRO A 67 -5.46 -13.53 1.01
N ARG A 68 -4.48 -14.36 1.40
CA ARG A 68 -4.71 -15.63 2.09
C ARG A 68 -4.95 -15.43 3.59
N ALA A 69 -4.28 -14.45 4.16
CA ALA A 69 -4.40 -14.11 5.58
C ALA A 69 -5.01 -12.72 5.69
N LYS A 70 -5.76 -12.51 6.76
CA LYS A 70 -6.38 -11.22 7.03
C LYS A 70 -5.35 -10.27 7.64
N ALA A 71 -4.72 -9.45 6.81
CA ALA A 71 -3.82 -8.41 7.28
C ALA A 71 -4.59 -7.29 7.99
N GLU A 72 -3.91 -6.57 8.87
CA GLU A 72 -4.51 -5.45 9.61
C GLU A 72 -4.81 -4.28 8.68
N ILE A 73 -3.95 -4.05 7.69
CA ILE A 73 -4.18 -3.06 6.63
C ILE A 73 -4.22 -3.81 5.30
N ARG A 74 -5.30 -3.59 4.54
CA ARG A 74 -5.53 -4.27 3.26
C ARG A 74 -5.76 -3.25 2.17
N LEU A 75 -4.88 -3.26 1.18
CA LEU A 75 -4.98 -2.42 0.00
C LEU A 75 -5.35 -3.28 -1.21
N SER A 76 -6.13 -2.72 -2.13
CA SER A 76 -6.41 -3.33 -3.41
C SER A 76 -6.42 -2.27 -4.51
N MET A 77 -5.76 -2.55 -5.62
CA MET A 77 -5.66 -1.62 -6.74
C MET A 77 -5.12 -2.34 -7.97
N SER A 78 -5.29 -1.72 -9.14
CA SER A 78 -4.60 -2.21 -10.33
C SER A 78 -3.10 -1.88 -10.27
N GLY A 79 -2.29 -2.64 -10.99
CA GLY A 79 -0.87 -2.35 -11.09
C GLY A 79 -0.59 -0.98 -11.70
N ASP A 80 -1.37 -0.60 -12.72
CA ASP A 80 -1.23 0.72 -13.35
C ASP A 80 -1.52 1.86 -12.37
N ASP A 81 -2.52 1.72 -11.51
CA ASP A 81 -2.84 2.71 -10.48
C ASP A 81 -1.72 2.80 -9.43
N LEU A 82 -1.12 1.67 -9.06
CA LEU A 82 0.01 1.66 -8.14
C LEU A 82 1.20 2.42 -8.74
N LEU A 83 1.52 2.17 -10.00
CA LEU A 83 2.61 2.88 -10.69
C LEU A 83 2.32 4.38 -10.80
N ALA A 84 1.07 4.74 -11.11
CA ALA A 84 0.66 6.13 -11.22
C ALA A 84 0.78 6.88 -9.88
N MET A 85 0.42 6.22 -8.77
CA MET A 85 0.59 6.81 -7.43
C MET A 85 2.06 7.07 -7.11
N VAL A 86 2.91 6.12 -7.40
CA VAL A 86 4.35 6.23 -7.11
C VAL A 86 5.00 7.29 -7.99
N ALA A 87 4.52 7.46 -9.22
CA ALA A 87 4.98 8.48 -10.15
C ALA A 87 4.43 9.89 -9.82
N GLY A 88 3.53 10.01 -8.86
CA GLY A 88 2.91 11.28 -8.50
C GLY A 88 1.76 11.72 -9.42
N GLU A 89 1.34 10.85 -10.33
CA GLU A 89 0.25 11.13 -11.28
C GLU A 89 -1.14 10.90 -10.68
N LEU A 90 -1.21 10.11 -9.61
CA LEU A 90 -2.46 9.77 -8.94
C LEU A 90 -2.28 9.95 -7.43
N ARG A 91 -3.10 10.81 -6.84
CA ARG A 91 -3.09 11.01 -5.38
C ARG A 91 -3.86 9.91 -4.70
N PHE A 92 -3.31 9.36 -3.63
CA PHE A 92 -3.94 8.27 -2.87
C PHE A 92 -5.34 8.67 -2.36
N ALA A 93 -5.47 9.84 -1.76
CA ALA A 93 -6.74 10.31 -1.21
C ALA A 93 -7.83 10.37 -2.30
N LYS A 94 -7.49 10.87 -3.47
CA LYS A 94 -8.42 10.96 -4.60
C LYS A 94 -8.76 9.57 -5.16
N ALA A 95 -7.76 8.70 -5.28
CA ALA A 95 -7.97 7.34 -5.76
C ALA A 95 -8.86 6.54 -4.79
N TRP A 96 -8.66 6.71 -3.50
CA TRP A 96 -9.49 6.09 -2.47
C TRP A 96 -10.93 6.61 -2.55
N ALA A 97 -11.11 7.93 -2.63
CA ALA A 97 -12.43 8.55 -2.70
C ALA A 97 -13.21 8.14 -3.96
N SER A 98 -12.52 7.92 -5.07
CA SER A 98 -13.13 7.53 -6.35
C SER A 98 -13.33 6.02 -6.50
N GLY A 99 -12.85 5.22 -5.55
CA GLY A 99 -12.95 3.76 -5.60
C GLY A 99 -11.88 3.06 -6.41
N ARG A 100 -10.89 3.77 -6.96
CA ARG A 100 -9.78 3.16 -7.71
C ARG A 100 -8.85 2.37 -6.79
N VAL A 101 -8.71 2.80 -5.54
CA VAL A 101 -7.94 2.11 -4.51
C VAL A 101 -8.88 1.71 -3.39
N GLY A 102 -8.89 0.43 -3.06
CA GLY A 102 -9.58 -0.08 -1.88
C GLY A 102 -8.64 -0.05 -0.68
N LEU A 103 -9.12 0.44 0.44
CA LEU A 103 -8.39 0.44 1.70
C LEU A 103 -9.31 -0.09 2.79
N GLU A 104 -8.90 -1.17 3.44
CA GLU A 104 -9.59 -1.73 4.58
C GLU A 104 -8.61 -1.81 5.76
N ALA A 105 -9.06 -1.36 6.91
CA ALA A 105 -8.28 -1.39 8.14
C ALA A 105 -9.22 -1.24 9.33
N GLY A 106 -8.70 -1.39 10.55
CA GLY A 106 -9.44 -1.08 11.74
C GLY A 106 -9.81 0.41 11.79
N PHE A 107 -10.92 0.74 12.45
CA PHE A 107 -11.45 2.11 12.47
C PHE A 107 -10.40 3.14 12.93
N ARG A 108 -9.64 2.83 13.98
CA ARG A 108 -8.60 3.73 14.48
C ARG A 108 -7.48 3.92 13.46
N ASP A 109 -7.09 2.83 12.78
CA ASP A 109 -6.06 2.89 11.76
C ASP A 109 -6.52 3.69 10.55
N LEU A 110 -7.79 3.57 10.15
CA LEU A 110 -8.36 4.37 9.08
C LEU A 110 -8.31 5.87 9.41
N LEU A 111 -8.63 6.26 10.63
CA LEU A 111 -8.53 7.65 11.06
C LEU A 111 -7.10 8.16 11.00
N ARG A 112 -6.13 7.35 11.44
CA ARG A 112 -4.71 7.72 11.38
C ARG A 112 -4.23 7.86 9.95
N LEU A 113 -4.57 6.90 9.08
CA LEU A 113 -4.19 6.94 7.68
C LEU A 113 -4.80 8.14 6.97
N ARG A 114 -6.04 8.49 7.31
CA ARG A 114 -6.71 9.65 6.75
C ARG A 114 -5.99 10.96 7.07
N THR A 115 -5.45 11.10 8.27
CA THR A 115 -4.73 12.32 8.67
C THR A 115 -3.37 12.46 7.97
N MET A 116 -2.84 11.37 7.40
CA MET A 116 -1.58 11.36 6.66
C MET A 116 -1.75 11.71 5.19
N LEU A 117 -2.95 11.73 4.72
CA LEU A 117 -3.27 12.06 3.34
C LEU A 117 -3.57 13.57 3.22
#